data_6e525071e44e43ac200d296a864ae11f
#
_entry.id   6e525071e44e43ac200d296a864ae11f
#
_cell.length_a   1.000
_cell.length_b   1.000
_cell.length_c   1.000
_cell.angle_alpha   90.00
_cell.angle_beta   90.00
_cell.angle_gamma   90.00
#
_symmetry.space_group_name_H-M   'P 1'
#
loop_
_entity.id
_entity.type
_entity.pdbx_description
1 polymer ?
#
loop_
_entity_poly.entity_id
_entity_poly.type
_entity_poly.pdbx_seq_one_letter_code
_entity_poly.pdbx_strand_id
1 'polypeptide(L)'
;MYQYTLPLLGLVFSVSVLADDASQARSINGCTLEPGADCSGMDLRNADLSNLDLSRINLSQANLSGANLRHTKLDLASLEGANLSQANLTRASLQQARLQGANLAKAQLVAINGWAMLAQGVQAEKANLYAANLEFSRWSGAKLMGANLTASNLEMAWFTRADLRKAKLIDSNMQEAKLSEANMAKADMSGARRHYATFLGAHMDGCKNCPLDW
;
A
#
# COMPACT_ATOMS: atom_id res chain seq x y z
N MET A 1 -61.72 59.33 14.12
CA MET A 1 -61.05 58.20 14.77
C MET A 1 -60.74 57.15 13.76
N TYR A 2 -59.60 57.15 13.11
CA TYR A 2 -59.14 56.10 12.21
C TYR A 2 -57.90 55.47 12.80
N GLN A 3 -57.99 54.19 13.19
CA GLN A 3 -56.88 53.39 13.60
C GLN A 3 -56.20 52.86 12.37
N TYR A 4 -54.95 53.18 12.13
CA TYR A 4 -54.10 52.50 11.14
C TYR A 4 -53.34 51.37 11.84
N THR A 5 -53.70 50.15 11.46
CA THR A 5 -52.92 48.98 11.82
C THR A 5 -51.72 48.92 10.92
N LEU A 6 -50.52 48.96 11.48
CA LEU A 6 -49.25 48.68 10.80
C LEU A 6 -49.14 47.19 10.48
N PRO A 7 -48.72 46.82 9.26
CA PRO A 7 -48.40 45.43 8.96
C PRO A 7 -47.09 45.03 9.60
N LEU A 8 -47.08 43.90 10.27
CA LEU A 8 -45.87 43.23 10.76
C LEU A 8 -44.93 42.96 9.60
N LEU A 9 -43.76 43.57 9.59
CA LEU A 9 -42.64 43.17 8.74
C LEU A 9 -42.23 41.76 9.14
N GLY A 10 -42.52 40.80 8.29
CA GLY A 10 -41.98 39.46 8.38
C GLY A 10 -40.46 39.51 8.20
N LEU A 11 -39.74 39.19 9.27
CA LEU A 11 -38.33 38.90 9.22
C LEU A 11 -38.16 37.62 8.39
N VAL A 12 -37.79 37.78 7.12
CA VAL A 12 -37.30 36.70 6.31
C VAL A 12 -35.90 36.36 6.83
N PHE A 13 -35.83 35.37 7.70
CA PHE A 13 -34.54 34.72 7.98
C PHE A 13 -34.11 34.03 6.70
N SER A 14 -33.25 34.66 5.95
CA SER A 14 -32.49 33.99 4.93
C SER A 14 -31.56 33.00 5.66
N VAL A 15 -31.98 31.77 5.72
CA VAL A 15 -31.07 30.63 6.02
C VAL A 15 -30.08 30.60 4.87
N SER A 16 -28.95 31.28 5.04
CA SER A 16 -27.79 30.99 4.23
C SER A 16 -27.40 29.55 4.58
N VAL A 17 -27.81 28.63 3.73
CA VAL A 17 -27.18 27.31 3.65
C VAL A 17 -25.73 27.63 3.30
N LEU A 18 -24.89 27.73 4.33
CA LEU A 18 -23.45 27.65 4.12
C LEU A 18 -23.24 26.33 3.42
N ALA A 19 -22.89 26.38 2.14
CA ALA A 19 -22.35 25.26 1.45
C ALA A 19 -21.21 24.74 2.35
N ASP A 20 -21.39 23.55 2.89
CA ASP A 20 -20.39 22.88 3.70
C ASP A 20 -19.13 22.86 2.85
N ASP A 21 -18.13 23.63 3.29
CA ASP A 21 -16.90 23.81 2.57
C ASP A 21 -16.17 22.45 2.58
N ALA A 22 -16.33 21.70 1.48
CA ALA A 22 -15.64 20.42 1.26
C ALA A 22 -14.11 20.58 1.21
N SER A 23 -13.60 21.77 1.55
CA SER A 23 -12.19 22.15 1.58
C SER A 23 -11.57 22.12 2.98
N GLN A 24 -12.31 21.77 4.05
CA GLN A 24 -11.65 21.58 5.34
C GLN A 24 -10.79 20.33 5.32
N ALA A 25 -9.49 20.51 5.25
CA ALA A 25 -8.51 19.44 5.33
C ALA A 25 -8.80 18.59 6.57
N ARG A 26 -9.09 17.29 6.34
CA ARG A 26 -9.35 16.35 7.43
C ARG A 26 -8.11 16.21 8.29
N SER A 27 -8.21 16.41 9.60
CA SER A 27 -7.08 16.23 10.52
C SER A 27 -7.37 15.09 11.51
N ILE A 28 -6.36 14.28 11.79
CA ILE A 28 -6.38 13.21 12.79
C ILE A 28 -5.13 13.33 13.65
N ASN A 29 -5.29 13.48 14.97
CA ASN A 29 -4.17 13.56 15.92
C ASN A 29 -3.12 14.63 15.55
N GLY A 30 -3.53 15.75 14.95
CA GLY A 30 -2.63 16.82 14.53
C GLY A 30 -2.00 16.63 13.14
N CYS A 31 -2.27 15.51 12.49
CA CYS A 31 -1.88 15.26 11.09
C CYS A 31 -2.97 15.79 10.16
N THR A 32 -2.65 16.76 9.32
CA THR A 32 -3.51 17.22 8.24
C THR A 32 -3.41 16.24 7.08
N LEU A 33 -4.54 15.64 6.70
CA LEU A 33 -4.59 14.57 5.68
C LEU A 33 -4.73 15.18 4.28
N GLU A 34 -3.63 15.69 3.76
CA GLU A 34 -3.54 16.31 2.43
C GLU A 34 -2.23 15.95 1.72
N PRO A 35 -2.14 16.13 0.39
CA PRO A 35 -0.91 15.87 -0.34
C PRO A 35 0.28 16.68 0.18
N GLY A 36 1.41 16.00 0.40
CA GLY A 36 2.66 16.63 0.83
C GLY A 36 2.74 16.99 2.32
N ALA A 37 1.69 16.75 3.11
CA ALA A 37 1.72 17.00 4.56
C ALA A 37 2.79 16.16 5.27
N ASP A 38 3.27 16.66 6.41
CA ASP A 38 4.16 15.91 7.31
C ASP A 38 3.37 15.33 8.48
N CYS A 39 3.21 14.02 8.47
CA CYS A 39 2.56 13.22 9.50
C CYS A 39 3.51 12.13 10.04
N SER A 40 4.82 12.42 10.00
CA SER A 40 5.83 11.47 10.47
C SER A 40 5.65 11.15 11.96
N GLY A 41 5.81 9.87 12.31
CA GLY A 41 5.67 9.37 13.68
C GLY A 41 4.25 9.44 14.28
N MET A 42 3.25 9.92 13.53
CA MET A 42 1.88 10.10 14.04
C MET A 42 1.18 8.77 14.31
N ASP A 43 0.29 8.78 15.30
CA ASP A 43 -0.59 7.65 15.61
C ASP A 43 -1.89 7.74 14.78
N LEU A 44 -1.97 6.91 13.76
CA LEU A 44 -3.10 6.79 12.83
C LEU A 44 -3.70 5.39 12.87
N ARG A 45 -3.57 4.69 13.99
CA ARG A 45 -4.11 3.33 14.16
C ARG A 45 -5.61 3.30 13.90
N ASN A 46 -6.03 2.31 13.12
CA ASN A 46 -7.43 2.11 12.75
C ASN A 46 -8.10 3.34 12.10
N ALA A 47 -7.34 4.35 11.68
CA ALA A 47 -7.89 5.52 11.02
C ALA A 47 -8.54 5.13 9.68
N ASP A 48 -9.64 5.78 9.34
CA ASP A 48 -10.22 5.69 8.01
C ASP A 48 -9.61 6.78 7.11
N LEU A 49 -8.69 6.36 6.26
CA LEU A 49 -7.97 7.18 5.28
C LEU A 49 -8.42 6.83 3.85
N SER A 50 -9.51 6.08 3.70
CA SER A 50 -9.95 5.59 2.40
C SER A 50 -10.34 6.71 1.45
N ASN A 51 -10.05 6.50 0.17
CA ASN A 51 -10.34 7.41 -0.94
C ASN A 51 -9.67 8.79 -0.86
N LEU A 52 -8.76 9.03 0.08
CA LEU A 52 -8.03 10.30 0.18
C LEU A 52 -6.90 10.37 -0.86
N ASP A 53 -6.59 11.59 -1.28
CA ASP A 53 -5.34 11.90 -1.97
C ASP A 53 -4.29 12.30 -0.93
N LEU A 54 -3.35 11.42 -0.65
CA LEU A 54 -2.24 11.57 0.26
C LEU A 54 -0.91 11.45 -0.51
N SER A 55 -0.92 11.86 -1.78
CA SER A 55 0.29 11.83 -2.60
C SER A 55 1.39 12.68 -1.97
N ARG A 56 2.62 12.15 -1.94
CA ARG A 56 3.81 12.80 -1.36
C ARG A 56 3.74 13.06 0.15
N ILE A 57 2.74 12.56 0.86
CA ILE A 57 2.65 12.69 2.33
C ILE A 57 3.87 12.03 2.99
N ASN A 58 4.37 12.64 4.07
CA ASN A 58 5.37 12.02 4.93
C ASN A 58 4.67 11.28 6.09
N LEU A 59 4.66 9.95 6.03
CA LEU A 59 4.15 9.03 7.05
C LEU A 59 5.28 8.17 7.62
N SER A 60 6.54 8.61 7.49
CA SER A 60 7.69 7.88 8.02
C SER A 60 7.54 7.63 9.51
N GLN A 61 7.77 6.39 9.96
CA GLN A 61 7.63 5.96 11.35
C GLN A 61 6.20 6.09 11.92
N ALA A 62 5.19 6.48 11.14
CA ALA A 62 3.82 6.58 11.61
C ALA A 62 3.24 5.20 11.94
N ASN A 63 2.30 5.16 12.88
CA ASN A 63 1.57 3.95 13.22
C ASN A 63 0.22 3.92 12.50
N LEU A 64 0.15 3.16 11.43
CA LEU A 64 -1.04 2.94 10.59
C LEU A 64 -1.62 1.53 10.78
N SER A 65 -1.30 0.85 11.88
CA SER A 65 -1.77 -0.53 12.07
C SER A 65 -3.29 -0.60 12.08
N GLY A 66 -3.85 -1.52 11.29
CA GLY A 66 -5.29 -1.69 11.12
C GLY A 66 -6.00 -0.55 10.37
N ALA A 67 -5.29 0.47 9.88
CA ALA A 67 -5.91 1.59 9.17
C ALA A 67 -6.58 1.13 7.86
N ASN A 68 -7.67 1.82 7.50
CA ASN A 68 -8.35 1.65 6.21
C ASN A 68 -7.77 2.64 5.19
N LEU A 69 -6.97 2.14 4.26
CA LEU A 69 -6.30 2.87 3.18
C LEU A 69 -6.84 2.44 1.80
N ARG A 70 -8.07 1.94 1.73
CA ARG A 70 -8.66 1.48 0.47
C ARG A 70 -8.79 2.63 -0.52
N HIS A 71 -8.35 2.40 -1.76
CA HIS A 71 -8.41 3.40 -2.84
C HIS A 71 -7.68 4.72 -2.53
N THR A 72 -6.82 4.76 -1.50
CA THR A 72 -6.03 5.95 -1.16
C THR A 72 -4.92 6.14 -2.20
N LYS A 73 -4.65 7.37 -2.59
CA LYS A 73 -3.46 7.71 -3.37
C LYS A 73 -2.31 8.02 -2.44
N LEU A 74 -1.25 7.22 -2.52
CA LEU A 74 -0.01 7.35 -1.75
C LEU A 74 1.21 7.43 -2.70
N ASP A 75 0.99 7.94 -3.93
CA ASP A 75 2.06 8.04 -4.90
C ASP A 75 3.15 8.98 -4.39
N LEU A 76 4.42 8.54 -4.49
CA LEU A 76 5.58 9.27 -3.98
C LEU A 76 5.58 9.50 -2.45
N ALA A 77 4.66 8.90 -1.69
CA ALA A 77 4.60 9.03 -0.24
C ALA A 77 5.83 8.40 0.43
N SER A 78 6.25 8.96 1.57
CA SER A 78 7.26 8.37 2.45
C SER A 78 6.57 7.59 3.57
N LEU A 79 6.78 6.26 3.58
CA LEU A 79 6.26 5.31 4.56
C LEU A 79 7.41 4.54 5.23
N GLU A 80 8.62 5.10 5.21
CA GLU A 80 9.82 4.45 5.74
C GLU A 80 9.65 4.12 7.22
N GLY A 81 9.86 2.85 7.57
CA GLY A 81 9.70 2.37 8.94
C GLY A 81 8.28 2.47 9.51
N ALA A 82 7.28 2.84 8.72
CA ALA A 82 5.89 2.92 9.18
C ALA A 82 5.34 1.54 9.56
N ASN A 83 4.44 1.51 10.53
CA ASN A 83 3.71 0.30 10.91
C ASN A 83 2.35 0.25 10.19
N LEU A 84 2.26 -0.56 9.15
CA LEU A 84 1.06 -0.84 8.36
C LEU A 84 0.53 -2.25 8.62
N SER A 85 0.90 -2.88 9.73
CA SER A 85 0.46 -4.24 10.03
C SER A 85 -1.07 -4.32 10.06
N GLN A 86 -1.63 -5.33 9.40
CA GLN A 86 -3.08 -5.53 9.27
C GLN A 86 -3.86 -4.37 8.60
N ALA A 87 -3.20 -3.36 8.07
CA ALA A 87 -3.85 -2.28 7.34
C ALA A 87 -4.49 -2.80 6.04
N ASN A 88 -5.54 -2.11 5.59
CA ASN A 88 -6.21 -2.44 4.35
C ASN A 88 -5.89 -1.41 3.26
N LEU A 89 -4.99 -1.76 2.35
CA LEU A 89 -4.55 -0.95 1.21
C LEU A 89 -5.20 -1.43 -0.12
N THR A 90 -6.28 -2.18 -0.06
CA THR A 90 -6.90 -2.72 -1.29
C THR A 90 -7.14 -1.61 -2.31
N ARG A 91 -6.59 -1.79 -3.54
CA ARG A 91 -6.64 -0.85 -4.66
C ARG A 91 -6.03 0.53 -4.38
N ALA A 92 -5.18 0.66 -3.37
CA ALA A 92 -4.40 1.90 -3.18
C ALA A 92 -3.37 2.08 -4.30
N SER A 93 -3.03 3.33 -4.61
CA SER A 93 -1.90 3.68 -5.45
C SER A 93 -0.68 3.99 -4.58
N LEU A 94 0.45 3.33 -4.86
CA LEU A 94 1.72 3.42 -4.13
C LEU A 94 2.87 3.60 -5.12
N GLN A 95 2.60 4.22 -6.29
CA GLN A 95 3.61 4.38 -7.32
C GLN A 95 4.79 5.18 -6.79
N GLN A 96 5.99 4.61 -6.91
CA GLN A 96 7.25 5.20 -6.42
C GLN A 96 7.24 5.55 -4.91
N ALA A 97 6.30 5.01 -4.13
CA ALA A 97 6.26 5.19 -2.68
C ALA A 97 7.48 4.51 -2.02
N ARG A 98 7.92 5.06 -0.89
CA ARG A 98 9.07 4.61 -0.12
C ARG A 98 8.61 3.89 1.13
N LEU A 99 8.79 2.56 1.18
CA LEU A 99 8.37 1.69 2.28
C LEU A 99 9.55 0.97 2.95
N GLN A 100 10.79 1.44 2.75
CA GLN A 100 11.97 0.75 3.30
C GLN A 100 11.80 0.48 4.80
N GLY A 101 11.96 -0.76 5.20
CA GLY A 101 11.84 -1.19 6.60
C GLY A 101 10.44 -1.10 7.21
N ALA A 102 9.41 -0.76 6.45
CA ALA A 102 8.04 -0.72 6.95
C ALA A 102 7.53 -2.10 7.35
N ASN A 103 6.55 -2.15 8.26
CA ASN A 103 5.88 -3.36 8.67
C ASN A 103 4.52 -3.50 7.97
N LEU A 104 4.42 -4.45 7.04
CA LEU A 104 3.21 -4.82 6.29
C LEU A 104 2.68 -6.20 6.70
N ALA A 105 3.07 -6.73 7.87
CA ALA A 105 2.65 -8.07 8.29
C ALA A 105 1.13 -8.21 8.29
N LYS A 106 0.61 -9.21 7.55
CA LYS A 106 -0.82 -9.49 7.37
C LYS A 106 -1.63 -8.33 6.73
N ALA A 107 -1.00 -7.32 6.16
CA ALA A 107 -1.70 -6.24 5.46
C ALA A 107 -2.42 -6.77 4.20
N GLN A 108 -3.53 -6.12 3.82
CA GLN A 108 -4.26 -6.39 2.59
C GLN A 108 -3.82 -5.39 1.52
N LEU A 109 -3.04 -5.87 0.56
CA LEU A 109 -2.48 -5.09 -0.56
C LEU A 109 -3.07 -5.59 -1.90
N VAL A 110 -4.33 -6.06 -1.86
CA VAL A 110 -5.00 -6.64 -3.05
C VAL A 110 -5.14 -5.59 -4.14
N ALA A 111 -4.66 -5.92 -5.34
CA ALA A 111 -4.74 -5.08 -6.53
C ALA A 111 -4.20 -3.65 -6.35
N ILE A 112 -3.17 -3.47 -5.50
CA ILE A 112 -2.46 -2.18 -5.40
C ILE A 112 -1.72 -1.86 -6.70
N ASN A 113 -1.50 -0.58 -6.96
CA ASN A 113 -0.54 -0.13 -7.93
C ASN A 113 0.75 0.32 -7.21
N GLY A 114 1.73 -0.57 -7.14
CA GLY A 114 3.05 -0.35 -6.52
C GLY A 114 4.17 -0.25 -7.57
N TRP A 115 3.89 0.30 -8.75
CA TRP A 115 4.88 0.50 -9.80
C TRP A 115 6.11 1.25 -9.27
N ALA A 116 7.30 0.70 -9.48
CA ALA A 116 8.57 1.25 -9.03
C ALA A 116 8.66 1.55 -7.51
N MET A 117 7.82 0.92 -6.68
CA MET A 117 7.80 1.08 -5.22
C MET A 117 9.10 0.58 -4.58
N LEU A 118 9.59 1.28 -3.55
CA LEU A 118 10.80 0.92 -2.81
C LEU A 118 10.42 0.24 -1.48
N ALA A 119 10.58 -1.09 -1.42
CA ALA A 119 10.17 -1.93 -0.29
C ALA A 119 11.34 -2.79 0.25
N GLN A 120 12.58 -2.27 0.19
CA GLN A 120 13.74 -3.00 0.69
C GLN A 120 13.63 -3.24 2.20
N GLY A 121 13.88 -4.46 2.63
CA GLY A 121 13.86 -4.84 4.05
C GLY A 121 12.48 -4.77 4.71
N VAL A 122 11.41 -4.60 3.94
CA VAL A 122 10.03 -4.58 4.46
C VAL A 122 9.67 -5.91 5.14
N GLN A 123 8.87 -5.84 6.20
CA GLN A 123 8.30 -7.02 6.86
C GLN A 123 6.86 -7.22 6.36
N ALA A 124 6.66 -8.19 5.46
CA ALA A 124 5.39 -8.44 4.78
C ALA A 124 4.96 -9.93 4.93
N GLU A 125 5.26 -10.52 6.08
CA GLU A 125 4.86 -11.90 6.36
C GLU A 125 3.35 -12.05 6.30
N LYS A 126 2.89 -13.02 5.52
CA LYS A 126 1.47 -13.31 5.27
C LYS A 126 0.67 -12.12 4.71
N ALA A 127 1.32 -11.12 4.14
CA ALA A 127 0.64 -10.05 3.43
C ALA A 127 -0.08 -10.59 2.19
N ASN A 128 -1.20 -9.99 1.84
CA ASN A 128 -1.99 -10.37 0.67
C ASN A 128 -1.76 -9.37 -0.47
N LEU A 129 -0.93 -9.74 -1.42
CA LEU A 129 -0.54 -8.98 -2.62
C LEU A 129 -1.20 -9.56 -3.89
N TYR A 130 -2.36 -10.23 -3.74
CA TYR A 130 -3.08 -10.81 -4.87
C TYR A 130 -3.36 -9.74 -5.94
N ALA A 131 -3.05 -10.05 -7.19
CA ALA A 131 -3.24 -9.19 -8.35
C ALA A 131 -2.58 -7.79 -8.24
N ALA A 132 -1.59 -7.61 -7.37
CA ALA A 132 -0.85 -6.35 -7.24
C ALA A 132 0.01 -6.08 -8.48
N ASN A 133 0.07 -4.83 -8.92
CA ASN A 133 1.08 -4.38 -9.87
C ASN A 133 2.34 -3.92 -9.10
N LEU A 134 3.42 -4.69 -9.22
CA LEU A 134 4.71 -4.45 -8.55
C LEU A 134 5.86 -4.38 -9.56
N GLU A 135 5.54 -4.05 -10.80
CA GLU A 135 6.51 -3.89 -11.87
C GLU A 135 7.58 -2.86 -11.46
N PHE A 136 8.86 -3.13 -11.73
CA PHE A 136 10.04 -2.35 -11.35
C PHE A 136 10.23 -2.14 -9.83
N SER A 137 9.40 -2.71 -8.97
CA SER A 137 9.51 -2.52 -7.51
C SER A 137 10.74 -3.21 -6.91
N ARG A 138 11.21 -2.73 -5.77
CA ARG A 138 12.42 -3.22 -5.11
C ARG A 138 12.11 -3.82 -3.75
N TRP A 139 12.24 -5.14 -3.62
CA TRP A 139 11.97 -5.94 -2.42
C TRP A 139 13.21 -6.64 -1.87
N SER A 140 14.40 -6.12 -2.17
CA SER A 140 15.64 -6.76 -1.74
C SER A 140 15.68 -6.89 -0.22
N GLY A 141 15.97 -8.10 0.29
CA GLY A 141 15.98 -8.40 1.72
C GLY A 141 14.61 -8.35 2.41
N ALA A 142 13.51 -8.23 1.69
CA ALA A 142 12.16 -8.23 2.25
C ALA A 142 11.78 -9.58 2.87
N LYS A 143 10.99 -9.55 3.95
CA LYS A 143 10.43 -10.73 4.60
C LYS A 143 9.02 -10.98 4.10
N LEU A 144 8.85 -11.92 3.18
CA LEU A 144 7.59 -12.24 2.48
C LEU A 144 7.13 -13.67 2.80
N MET A 145 7.56 -14.25 3.93
CA MET A 145 7.20 -15.61 4.28
C MET A 145 5.68 -15.80 4.32
N GLY A 146 5.18 -16.72 3.48
CA GLY A 146 3.74 -17.02 3.36
C GLY A 146 2.90 -15.90 2.74
N ALA A 147 3.50 -14.89 2.12
CA ALA A 147 2.77 -13.86 1.39
C ALA A 147 2.04 -14.44 0.17
N ASN A 148 0.91 -13.85 -0.18
CA ASN A 148 0.14 -14.21 -1.37
C ASN A 148 0.42 -13.22 -2.51
N LEU A 149 1.21 -13.62 -3.48
CA LEU A 149 1.56 -12.87 -4.70
C LEU A 149 0.90 -13.50 -5.95
N THR A 150 -0.18 -14.25 -5.76
CA THR A 150 -0.92 -14.90 -6.87
C THR A 150 -1.41 -13.83 -7.85
N ALA A 151 -1.26 -14.10 -9.14
CA ALA A 151 -1.68 -13.25 -10.25
C ALA A 151 -1.06 -11.82 -10.24
N SER A 152 -0.01 -11.58 -9.46
CA SER A 152 0.66 -10.28 -9.41
C SER A 152 1.57 -10.04 -10.64
N ASN A 153 1.75 -8.79 -11.02
CA ASN A 153 2.76 -8.38 -11.98
C ASN A 153 4.06 -8.02 -11.22
N LEU A 154 5.07 -8.87 -11.36
CA LEU A 154 6.41 -8.76 -10.75
C LEU A 154 7.48 -8.53 -11.82
N GLU A 155 7.08 -8.07 -13.01
CA GLU A 155 8.00 -7.84 -14.12
C GLU A 155 9.11 -6.88 -13.70
N MET A 156 10.38 -7.27 -13.95
CA MET A 156 11.57 -6.50 -13.57
C MET A 156 11.67 -6.17 -12.06
N ALA A 157 10.87 -6.80 -11.20
CA ALA A 157 10.94 -6.59 -9.76
C ALA A 157 12.19 -7.25 -9.15
N TRP A 158 12.74 -6.67 -8.08
CA TRP A 158 13.97 -7.10 -7.44
C TRP A 158 13.69 -7.73 -6.08
N PHE A 159 13.83 -9.06 -5.97
CA PHE A 159 13.67 -9.86 -4.75
C PHE A 159 15.02 -10.45 -4.26
N THR A 160 16.14 -9.85 -4.63
CA THR A 160 17.46 -10.33 -4.20
C THR A 160 17.53 -10.46 -2.69
N ARG A 161 17.91 -11.64 -2.19
CA ARG A 161 17.96 -11.97 -0.75
C ARG A 161 16.62 -11.89 -0.01
N ALA A 162 15.50 -11.84 -0.70
CA ALA A 162 14.19 -11.84 -0.04
C ALA A 162 13.87 -13.22 0.55
N ASP A 163 13.13 -13.22 1.66
CA ASP A 163 12.58 -14.44 2.26
C ASP A 163 11.17 -14.69 1.71
N LEU A 164 11.07 -15.52 0.69
CA LEU A 164 9.83 -15.93 0.01
C LEU A 164 9.39 -17.34 0.44
N ARG A 165 9.85 -17.85 1.57
CA ARG A 165 9.46 -19.20 2.03
C ARG A 165 7.94 -19.31 2.13
N LYS A 166 7.40 -20.39 1.56
CA LYS A 166 5.94 -20.67 1.51
C LYS A 166 5.11 -19.57 0.84
N ALA A 167 5.72 -18.63 0.12
CA ALA A 167 5.00 -17.61 -0.64
C ALA A 167 4.25 -18.27 -1.81
N LYS A 168 3.09 -17.69 -2.17
CA LYS A 168 2.33 -18.10 -3.35
C LYS A 168 2.61 -17.12 -4.48
N LEU A 169 3.28 -17.60 -5.53
CA LEU A 169 3.63 -16.87 -6.75
C LEU A 169 2.86 -17.44 -7.95
N ILE A 170 1.69 -18.04 -7.67
CA ILE A 170 0.88 -18.75 -8.66
C ILE A 170 0.40 -17.76 -9.72
N ASP A 171 0.53 -18.12 -11.00
CA ASP A 171 0.11 -17.32 -12.15
C ASP A 171 0.71 -15.89 -12.20
N SER A 172 1.78 -15.62 -11.44
CA SER A 172 2.42 -14.31 -11.45
C SER A 172 3.23 -14.07 -12.73
N ASN A 173 3.34 -12.79 -13.14
CA ASN A 173 4.28 -12.38 -14.17
C ASN A 173 5.61 -12.00 -13.51
N MET A 174 6.63 -12.85 -13.68
CA MET A 174 7.98 -12.67 -13.13
C MET A 174 9.03 -12.46 -14.24
N GLN A 175 8.62 -11.98 -15.42
CA GLN A 175 9.55 -11.74 -16.50
C GLN A 175 10.65 -10.78 -16.05
N GLU A 176 11.91 -11.12 -16.32
CA GLU A 176 13.11 -10.33 -15.95
C GLU A 176 13.25 -10.04 -14.44
N ALA A 177 12.43 -10.66 -13.58
CA ALA A 177 12.54 -10.49 -12.12
C ALA A 177 13.89 -11.02 -11.59
N LYS A 178 14.42 -10.37 -10.55
CA LYS A 178 15.72 -10.74 -9.96
C LYS A 178 15.52 -11.37 -8.58
N LEU A 179 15.73 -12.68 -8.49
CA LEU A 179 15.55 -13.47 -7.27
C LEU A 179 16.88 -14.10 -6.78
N SER A 180 18.01 -13.54 -7.19
CA SER A 180 19.31 -14.05 -6.76
C SER A 180 19.41 -14.09 -5.24
N GLU A 181 19.92 -15.19 -4.67
CA GLU A 181 20.07 -15.43 -3.24
C GLU A 181 18.74 -15.40 -2.45
N ALA A 182 17.57 -15.39 -3.11
CA ALA A 182 16.28 -15.44 -2.43
C ALA A 182 16.04 -16.81 -1.79
N ASN A 183 15.36 -16.83 -0.63
CA ASN A 183 14.90 -18.07 -0.02
C ASN A 183 13.46 -18.35 -0.44
N MET A 184 13.28 -19.33 -1.31
CA MET A 184 12.00 -19.75 -1.90
C MET A 184 11.55 -21.13 -1.41
N ALA A 185 12.12 -21.64 -0.30
CA ALA A 185 11.79 -22.95 0.20
C ALA A 185 10.27 -23.10 0.42
N LYS A 186 9.70 -24.16 -0.18
CA LYS A 186 8.25 -24.46 -0.16
C LYS A 186 7.36 -23.37 -0.76
N ALA A 187 7.88 -22.46 -1.58
CA ALA A 187 7.08 -21.54 -2.37
C ALA A 187 6.31 -22.29 -3.48
N ASP A 188 5.26 -21.70 -4.03
CA ASP A 188 4.51 -22.25 -5.16
C ASP A 188 4.56 -21.25 -6.33
N MET A 189 5.20 -21.63 -7.42
CA MET A 189 5.33 -20.88 -8.68
C MET A 189 4.48 -21.47 -9.81
N SER A 190 3.45 -22.25 -9.50
CA SER A 190 2.59 -22.87 -10.52
C SER A 190 2.02 -21.80 -11.45
N GLY A 191 2.14 -22.01 -12.77
CA GLY A 191 1.65 -21.06 -13.78
C GLY A 191 2.44 -19.76 -13.91
N ALA A 192 3.47 -19.51 -13.08
CA ALA A 192 4.25 -18.28 -13.15
C ALA A 192 5.03 -18.15 -14.46
N ARG A 193 4.96 -16.98 -15.09
CA ARG A 193 5.76 -16.60 -16.25
C ARG A 193 7.10 -16.03 -15.79
N ARG A 194 8.22 -16.72 -16.09
CA ARG A 194 9.55 -16.41 -15.55
C ARG A 194 10.63 -16.20 -16.63
N HIS A 195 10.22 -15.79 -17.82
CA HIS A 195 11.16 -15.58 -18.92
C HIS A 195 12.21 -14.53 -18.54
N TYR A 196 13.49 -14.85 -18.69
CA TYR A 196 14.64 -14.03 -18.27
C TYR A 196 14.74 -13.71 -16.76
N ALA A 197 13.92 -14.32 -15.91
CA ALA A 197 14.10 -14.17 -14.46
C ALA A 197 15.41 -14.84 -14.01
N THR A 198 16.09 -14.27 -13.02
CA THR A 198 17.36 -14.76 -12.50
C THR A 198 17.21 -15.32 -11.09
N PHE A 199 17.77 -16.52 -10.85
CA PHE A 199 17.66 -17.24 -9.58
C PHE A 199 19.02 -17.65 -9.00
N LEU A 200 20.12 -17.00 -9.41
CA LEU A 200 21.48 -17.36 -9.00
C LEU A 200 21.58 -17.44 -7.48
N GLY A 201 21.96 -18.60 -6.94
CA GLY A 201 22.10 -18.84 -5.51
C GLY A 201 20.78 -18.84 -4.72
N ALA A 202 19.63 -18.89 -5.38
CA ALA A 202 18.34 -18.99 -4.70
C ALA A 202 18.17 -20.39 -4.06
N HIS A 203 17.60 -20.40 -2.82
CA HIS A 203 17.29 -21.62 -2.10
C HIS A 203 15.84 -22.05 -2.36
N MET A 204 15.64 -23.25 -2.97
CA MET A 204 14.34 -23.67 -3.50
C MET A 204 13.86 -25.03 -2.97
N ASP A 205 14.30 -25.48 -1.80
CA ASP A 205 13.92 -26.77 -1.23
C ASP A 205 12.40 -26.93 -1.13
N GLY A 206 11.86 -27.96 -1.78
CA GLY A 206 10.43 -28.23 -1.79
C GLY A 206 9.58 -27.15 -2.47
N CYS A 207 10.19 -26.28 -3.25
CA CYS A 207 9.48 -25.32 -4.11
C CYS A 207 8.72 -26.03 -5.21
N LYS A 208 7.48 -25.64 -5.45
CA LYS A 208 6.63 -26.22 -6.47
C LYS A 208 6.75 -25.43 -7.78
N ASN A 209 7.03 -26.13 -8.88
CA ASN A 209 7.24 -25.56 -10.21
C ASN A 209 8.34 -24.49 -10.29
N CYS A 210 9.30 -24.51 -9.40
CA CYS A 210 10.52 -23.71 -9.53
C CYS A 210 11.44 -24.26 -10.64
N PRO A 211 12.33 -23.42 -11.21
CA PRO A 211 13.32 -23.90 -12.17
C PRO A 211 14.27 -24.91 -11.50
N LEU A 212 14.68 -25.94 -12.23
CA LEU A 212 15.62 -26.97 -11.77
C LEU A 212 17.06 -26.65 -12.15
N ASP A 213 17.24 -25.79 -13.14
CA ASP A 213 18.51 -25.42 -13.79
C ASP A 213 18.50 -23.89 -14.03
N TRP A 214 19.45 -23.17 -13.43
CA TRP A 214 19.62 -21.73 -13.58
C TRP A 214 21.10 -21.30 -13.50
#